data_0e3f9fd75fed88ca89a4022c98003a07
#
_entry.id   0e3f9fd75fed88ca89a4022c98003a07
#
_cell.length_a   1.000
_cell.length_b   1.000
_cell.length_c   1.000
_cell.angle_alpha   90.00
_cell.angle_beta   90.00
_cell.angle_gamma   90.00
#
_symmetry.space_group_name_H-M   'P 1'
#
loop_
_entity.id
_entity.type
_entity.pdbx_description
1 polymer ?
#
loop_
_entity_poly.entity_id
_entity_poly.type
_entity_poly.pdbx_seq_one_letter_code
_entity_poly.pdbx_strand_id
1 'polypeptide(L)'
;TVSYPESCYQFGDKWYYTYRPNGYDSDIKWETTETYNIGLDYGFLNNRIYGSVDYYQRHTKDLLNTINVISGTNYSSVITTNIGEMDNKGVEFAINAVPIHTKNWKWTVGLNYTWNDSEITKLNVIDSDANFVQTGAISGTGKTVQVFMVGQRPYTFYLAKQAYDDNGKPIEGQYVQPDGSISATETKYATNKSALPTSYLGFNTQLTYKNWDFAISGHGAFGNYVYNYVAADQYVQSVYSDQGNFSNILRRTKDSGFQNQQLYSDYFLEKGNFFRIDNISLGYTFQKLWNGSSSLRLTLGVQNVATFTGYSGIDPEIYSGIDKEVYPRPRVFSLSANLNF
;
A
#
# COMPACT_ATOMS: atom_id res chain seq x y z
N THR A 1 -33.13 -3.36 6.17
CA THR A 1 -32.54 -3.03 4.86
C THR A 1 -32.83 -1.56 4.57
N VAL A 2 -31.79 -0.73 4.57
CA VAL A 2 -31.92 0.67 4.19
C VAL A 2 -31.85 0.71 2.66
N SER A 3 -32.98 1.01 2.05
CA SER A 3 -33.01 1.31 0.61
C SER A 3 -32.70 2.79 0.43
N TYR A 4 -31.73 3.10 -0.43
CA TYR A 4 -31.50 4.47 -0.87
C TYR A 4 -32.39 4.76 -2.09
N PRO A 5 -32.89 5.99 -2.27
CA PRO A 5 -33.61 6.34 -3.49
C PRO A 5 -32.65 6.24 -4.67
N GLU A 6 -32.88 5.31 -5.58
CA GLU A 6 -32.06 5.13 -6.79
C GLU A 6 -32.38 6.15 -7.87
N SER A 7 -33.60 6.65 -7.88
CA SER A 7 -34.04 7.67 -8.83
C SER A 7 -35.24 8.44 -8.28
N CYS A 8 -35.42 9.63 -8.77
CA CYS A 8 -36.64 10.39 -8.56
C CYS A 8 -37.17 10.86 -9.93
N TYR A 9 -38.48 10.95 -10.04
CA TYR A 9 -39.14 11.54 -11.21
C TYR A 9 -40.21 12.55 -10.76
N GLN A 10 -40.39 13.56 -11.54
CA GLN A 10 -41.41 14.56 -11.30
C GLN A 10 -42.69 14.17 -12.04
N PHE A 11 -43.80 14.12 -11.31
CA PHE A 11 -45.12 13.97 -11.87
C PHE A 11 -46.01 15.13 -11.39
N GLY A 12 -46.35 16.03 -12.31
CA GLY A 12 -46.94 17.31 -11.96
C GLY A 12 -46.00 18.15 -11.10
N ASP A 13 -46.51 18.66 -10.01
CA ASP A 13 -45.73 19.47 -9.02
C ASP A 13 -45.06 18.64 -7.91
N LYS A 14 -45.12 17.31 -8.00
CA LYS A 14 -44.60 16.41 -6.95
C LYS A 14 -43.46 15.57 -7.46
N TRP A 15 -42.46 15.37 -6.60
CA TRP A 15 -41.36 14.46 -6.79
C TRP A 15 -41.67 13.11 -6.15
N TYR A 16 -41.49 12.01 -6.89
CA TYR A 16 -41.66 10.64 -6.43
C TYR A 16 -40.32 9.95 -6.43
N TYR A 17 -39.98 9.31 -5.30
CA TYR A 17 -38.76 8.56 -5.13
C TYR A 17 -39.03 7.07 -5.32
N THR A 18 -38.21 6.43 -6.14
CA THR A 18 -38.25 4.99 -6.33
C THR A 18 -37.20 4.34 -5.47
N TYR A 19 -37.56 3.25 -4.83
CA TYR A 19 -36.68 2.47 -3.96
C TYR A 19 -36.50 1.09 -4.55
N ARG A 20 -35.26 0.62 -4.56
CA ARG A 20 -34.91 -0.74 -4.93
C ARG A 20 -34.33 -1.43 -3.73
N PRO A 21 -34.76 -2.67 -3.37
CA PRO A 21 -34.13 -3.42 -2.30
C PRO A 21 -32.70 -3.78 -2.70
N ASN A 22 -31.76 -3.55 -1.80
CA ASN A 22 -30.39 -4.01 -1.96
C ASN A 22 -30.30 -5.51 -1.71
N GLY A 23 -29.30 -6.16 -2.28
CA GLY A 23 -28.93 -7.50 -1.93
C GLY A 23 -28.56 -7.59 -0.44
N TYR A 24 -28.92 -8.67 0.21
CA TYR A 24 -28.58 -8.91 1.61
C TYR A 24 -28.32 -10.39 1.86
N ASP A 25 -27.52 -10.66 2.88
CA ASP A 25 -27.32 -11.96 3.47
C ASP A 25 -28.01 -11.98 4.84
N SER A 26 -28.94 -12.91 5.04
CA SER A 26 -29.68 -13.05 6.31
C SER A 26 -28.81 -13.61 7.44
N ASP A 27 -27.75 -14.32 7.08
CA ASP A 27 -26.87 -15.03 8.01
C ASP A 27 -25.55 -14.31 8.26
N ILE A 28 -25.44 -13.04 7.82
CA ILE A 28 -24.25 -12.22 7.96
C ILE A 28 -23.84 -12.08 9.44
N LYS A 29 -22.56 -12.28 9.71
CA LYS A 29 -21.96 -12.21 11.05
C LYS A 29 -20.89 -11.13 11.10
N TRP A 30 -20.55 -10.70 12.30
CA TRP A 30 -19.38 -9.85 12.53
C TRP A 30 -18.10 -10.66 12.36
N GLU A 31 -17.10 -10.04 11.79
CA GLU A 31 -15.74 -10.58 11.77
C GLU A 31 -15.24 -10.79 13.20
N THR A 32 -14.62 -11.93 13.45
CA THR A 32 -14.05 -12.25 14.76
C THR A 32 -12.57 -12.53 14.63
N THR A 33 -11.76 -11.82 15.43
CA THR A 33 -10.30 -12.03 15.46
C THR A 33 -9.87 -12.56 16.83
N GLU A 34 -9.23 -13.71 16.83
CA GLU A 34 -8.54 -14.28 17.98
C GLU A 34 -7.06 -13.90 17.88
N THR A 35 -6.51 -13.32 18.93
CA THR A 35 -5.10 -12.89 18.96
C THR A 35 -4.36 -13.52 20.11
N TYR A 36 -3.23 -14.14 19.81
CA TYR A 36 -2.23 -14.58 20.79
C TYR A 36 -1.00 -13.69 20.65
N ASN A 37 -0.54 -13.13 21.75
CA ASN A 37 0.64 -12.28 21.81
C ASN A 37 1.52 -12.70 22.99
N ILE A 38 2.84 -12.77 22.74
CA ILE A 38 3.86 -12.92 23.77
C ILE A 38 4.93 -11.87 23.52
N GLY A 39 5.20 -11.06 24.55
CA GLY A 39 6.16 -9.97 24.48
C GLY A 39 7.17 -10.01 25.62
N LEU A 40 8.34 -9.46 25.34
CA LEU A 40 9.42 -9.25 26.30
C LEU A 40 9.91 -7.81 26.21
N ASP A 41 9.74 -7.07 27.30
CA ASP A 41 10.37 -5.77 27.49
C ASP A 41 11.74 -5.93 28.12
N TYR A 42 12.71 -5.16 27.63
CA TYR A 42 14.07 -5.21 28.17
C TYR A 42 14.65 -3.82 28.38
N GLY A 43 15.54 -3.71 29.37
CA GLY A 43 16.27 -2.48 29.66
C GLY A 43 17.65 -2.78 30.27
N PHE A 44 18.67 -2.18 29.69
CA PHE A 44 20.08 -2.38 30.09
C PHE A 44 20.77 -1.05 30.35
N LEU A 45 21.86 -1.10 31.13
CA LEU A 45 22.73 0.05 31.41
C LEU A 45 21.96 1.26 31.97
N ASN A 46 21.12 1.06 32.98
CA ASN A 46 20.24 2.08 33.56
C ASN A 46 19.31 2.72 32.49
N ASN A 47 18.67 1.88 31.69
CA ASN A 47 17.79 2.25 30.59
C ASN A 47 18.46 3.11 29.49
N ARG A 48 19.76 2.96 29.30
CA ARG A 48 20.45 3.53 28.15
C ARG A 48 20.19 2.74 26.85
N ILE A 49 19.83 1.46 26.99
CA ILE A 49 19.34 0.61 25.90
C ILE A 49 18.09 -0.07 26.43
N TYR A 50 16.97 0.13 25.76
CA TYR A 50 15.69 -0.46 26.13
C TYR A 50 14.82 -0.70 24.91
N GLY A 51 13.87 -1.60 25.03
CA GLY A 51 12.95 -1.93 23.92
C GLY A 51 12.07 -3.10 24.23
N SER A 52 11.45 -3.64 23.19
CA SER A 52 10.59 -4.82 23.26
C SER A 52 10.83 -5.76 22.08
N VAL A 53 10.47 -7.00 22.29
CA VAL A 53 10.33 -8.02 21.24
C VAL A 53 8.99 -8.70 21.46
N ASP A 54 8.12 -8.65 20.45
CA ASP A 54 6.79 -9.20 20.51
C ASP A 54 6.59 -10.19 19.37
N TYR A 55 5.98 -11.33 19.66
CA TYR A 55 5.48 -12.27 18.67
C TYR A 55 3.97 -12.31 18.78
N TYR A 56 3.29 -12.24 17.66
CA TYR A 56 1.84 -12.37 17.62
C TYR A 56 1.38 -13.35 16.54
N GLN A 57 0.24 -13.97 16.81
CA GLN A 57 -0.54 -14.74 15.86
C GLN A 57 -2.00 -14.34 15.97
N ARG A 58 -2.62 -14.03 14.84
CA ARG A 58 -4.03 -13.65 14.73
C ARG A 58 -4.73 -14.60 13.78
N HIS A 59 -5.89 -15.05 14.17
CA HIS A 59 -6.78 -15.82 13.32
C HIS A 59 -8.09 -15.06 13.19
N THR A 60 -8.43 -14.61 11.97
CA THR A 60 -9.67 -13.88 11.69
C THR A 60 -10.62 -14.78 10.94
N LYS A 61 -11.84 -14.94 11.47
CA LYS A 61 -12.95 -15.70 10.91
C LYS A 61 -14.03 -14.77 10.41
N ASP A 62 -14.87 -15.31 9.55
CA ASP A 62 -16.06 -14.64 9.02
C ASP A 62 -15.73 -13.30 8.33
N LEU A 63 -14.59 -13.24 7.61
CA LEU A 63 -14.18 -12.07 6.84
C LEU A 63 -15.29 -11.61 5.90
N LEU A 64 -15.65 -10.34 5.99
CA LEU A 64 -16.66 -9.72 5.15
C LEU A 64 -16.08 -9.28 3.82
N ASN A 65 -16.76 -9.61 2.72
CA ASN A 65 -16.44 -9.06 1.42
C ASN A 65 -17.70 -8.98 0.54
N THR A 66 -17.63 -8.16 -0.49
CA THR A 66 -18.67 -8.07 -1.51
C THR A 66 -18.33 -9.01 -2.65
N ILE A 67 -19.23 -9.93 -2.93
CA ILE A 67 -19.10 -10.94 -3.99
C ILE A 67 -20.24 -10.84 -4.99
N ASN A 68 -19.98 -11.31 -6.21
CA ASN A 68 -21.05 -11.54 -7.19
C ASN A 68 -21.89 -12.76 -6.80
N VAL A 69 -23.18 -12.67 -7.00
CA VAL A 69 -24.11 -13.78 -6.83
C VAL A 69 -24.77 -14.12 -8.15
N ILE A 70 -25.24 -15.37 -8.26
CA ILE A 70 -25.96 -15.84 -9.44
C ILE A 70 -27.19 -14.95 -9.67
N SER A 71 -27.36 -14.49 -10.89
CA SER A 71 -28.48 -13.62 -11.26
C SER A 71 -29.82 -14.27 -10.91
N GLY A 72 -30.68 -13.51 -10.23
CA GLY A 72 -31.99 -13.97 -9.79
C GLY A 72 -32.03 -14.65 -8.41
N THR A 73 -30.90 -14.90 -7.76
CA THR A 73 -30.85 -15.47 -6.40
C THR A 73 -30.96 -14.43 -5.28
N ASN A 74 -30.73 -13.15 -5.63
CA ASN A 74 -30.86 -12.04 -4.69
C ASN A 74 -31.37 -10.79 -5.43
N TYR A 75 -31.75 -9.74 -4.70
CA TYR A 75 -32.23 -8.48 -5.26
C TYR A 75 -31.14 -7.67 -6.00
N SER A 76 -29.86 -7.98 -5.75
CA SER A 76 -28.70 -7.38 -6.43
C SER A 76 -27.83 -8.49 -6.98
N SER A 77 -27.03 -8.18 -8.01
CA SER A 77 -26.00 -9.07 -8.53
C SER A 77 -24.76 -9.18 -7.60
N VAL A 78 -24.72 -8.34 -6.56
CA VAL A 78 -23.64 -8.35 -5.56
C VAL A 78 -24.24 -8.32 -4.15
N ILE A 79 -23.61 -9.05 -3.22
CA ILE A 79 -23.96 -9.02 -1.79
C ILE A 79 -22.69 -8.93 -0.96
N THR A 80 -22.80 -8.32 0.23
CA THR A 80 -21.78 -8.43 1.26
C THR A 80 -22.11 -9.63 2.14
N THR A 81 -21.17 -10.55 2.30
CA THR A 81 -21.33 -11.78 3.06
C THR A 81 -19.98 -12.20 3.67
N ASN A 82 -20.03 -13.18 4.59
CA ASN A 82 -18.84 -13.75 5.19
C ASN A 82 -18.21 -14.77 4.26
N ILE A 83 -17.03 -14.47 3.73
CA ILE A 83 -16.44 -15.28 2.67
C ILE A 83 -15.22 -16.10 3.10
N GLY A 84 -14.63 -15.88 4.27
CA GLY A 84 -13.42 -16.63 4.55
C GLY A 84 -12.77 -16.41 5.89
N GLU A 85 -11.56 -16.99 5.98
CA GLU A 85 -10.71 -16.95 7.15
C GLU A 85 -9.30 -16.57 6.73
N MET A 86 -8.57 -15.90 7.61
CA MET A 86 -7.20 -15.43 7.36
C MET A 86 -6.34 -15.60 8.63
N ASP A 87 -5.15 -16.11 8.44
CA ASP A 87 -4.09 -16.11 9.45
C ASP A 87 -3.13 -14.95 9.21
N ASN A 88 -2.67 -14.38 10.31
CA ASN A 88 -1.63 -13.36 10.31
C ASN A 88 -0.70 -13.60 11.48
N LYS A 89 0.62 -13.65 11.24
CA LYS A 89 1.63 -13.82 12.26
C LYS A 89 2.78 -12.85 12.01
N GLY A 90 3.44 -12.44 13.09
CA GLY A 90 4.54 -11.51 12.95
C GLY A 90 5.41 -11.40 14.18
N VAL A 91 6.54 -10.74 13.96
CA VAL A 91 7.48 -10.35 15.01
C VAL A 91 7.67 -8.85 14.94
N GLU A 92 7.53 -8.20 16.09
CA GLU A 92 7.81 -6.78 16.25
C GLU A 92 9.03 -6.62 17.15
N PHE A 93 9.95 -5.77 16.75
CA PHE A 93 11.15 -5.46 17.47
C PHE A 93 11.30 -3.95 17.61
N ALA A 94 11.46 -3.47 18.81
CA ALA A 94 11.76 -2.08 19.10
C ALA A 94 13.04 -1.96 19.95
N ILE A 95 13.91 -1.06 19.56
CA ILE A 95 15.09 -0.70 20.33
C ILE A 95 15.25 0.81 20.41
N ASN A 96 15.48 1.30 21.60
CA ASN A 96 15.85 2.67 21.86
C ASN A 96 17.20 2.67 22.57
N ALA A 97 18.06 3.58 22.18
CA ALA A 97 19.38 3.72 22.78
C ALA A 97 19.72 5.19 23.04
N VAL A 98 20.49 5.41 24.09
CA VAL A 98 21.13 6.69 24.41
C VAL A 98 22.65 6.50 24.39
N PRO A 99 23.27 6.42 23.18
CA PRO A 99 24.71 6.13 23.05
C PRO A 99 25.59 7.17 23.76
N ILE A 100 25.18 8.44 23.68
CA ILE A 100 25.89 9.56 24.29
C ILE A 100 24.95 10.28 25.26
N HIS A 101 25.40 10.42 26.52
CA HIS A 101 24.74 11.22 27.53
C HIS A 101 25.77 11.87 28.42
N THR A 102 26.10 13.12 28.14
CA THR A 102 27.06 13.94 28.91
C THR A 102 26.39 15.29 29.25
N LYS A 103 27.09 16.15 29.98
CA LYS A 103 26.59 17.49 30.32
C LYS A 103 26.18 18.31 29.08
N ASN A 104 26.88 18.14 27.96
CA ASN A 104 26.70 18.97 26.77
C ASN A 104 26.09 18.21 25.58
N TRP A 105 26.20 16.88 25.55
CA TRP A 105 25.77 16.04 24.46
C TRP A 105 24.73 15.02 24.91
N LYS A 106 23.67 14.91 24.19
CA LYS A 106 22.71 13.80 24.30
C LYS A 106 22.37 13.31 22.91
N TRP A 107 22.63 12.02 22.67
CA TRP A 107 22.23 11.37 21.42
C TRP A 107 21.27 10.24 21.74
N THR A 108 20.12 10.23 21.07
CA THR A 108 19.10 9.18 21.17
C THR A 108 18.89 8.59 19.78
N VAL A 109 18.70 7.28 19.73
CA VAL A 109 18.40 6.53 18.50
C VAL A 109 17.26 5.58 18.82
N GLY A 110 16.26 5.54 17.96
CA GLY A 110 15.16 4.59 17.99
C GLY A 110 15.07 3.84 16.68
N LEU A 111 14.85 2.55 16.74
CA LEU A 111 14.60 1.67 15.61
C LEU A 111 13.43 0.76 15.96
N ASN A 112 12.49 0.61 15.04
CA ASN A 112 11.43 -0.39 15.11
C ASN A 112 11.38 -1.16 13.79
N TYR A 113 11.24 -2.46 13.91
CA TYR A 113 11.15 -3.37 12.79
C TYR A 113 9.99 -4.34 13.04
N THR A 114 9.15 -4.51 12.03
CA THR A 114 8.05 -5.48 12.05
C THR A 114 8.21 -6.40 10.85
N TRP A 115 8.22 -7.71 11.11
CA TRP A 115 8.01 -8.71 10.08
C TRP A 115 6.61 -9.28 10.24
N ASN A 116 5.88 -9.38 9.13
CA ASN A 116 4.49 -9.81 9.10
C ASN A 116 4.23 -10.73 7.90
N ASP A 117 3.53 -11.83 8.16
CA ASP A 117 3.09 -12.77 7.14
C ASP A 117 1.58 -13.04 7.31
N SER A 118 0.87 -12.99 6.19
CA SER A 118 -0.59 -13.16 6.16
C SER A 118 -0.96 -14.16 5.09
N GLU A 119 -1.90 -15.05 5.38
CA GLU A 119 -2.37 -16.08 4.46
C GLU A 119 -3.89 -16.22 4.56
N ILE A 120 -4.55 -16.31 3.43
CA ILE A 120 -5.98 -16.66 3.35
C ILE A 120 -6.07 -18.17 3.49
N THR A 121 -6.69 -18.63 4.59
CA THR A 121 -6.77 -20.06 4.91
C THR A 121 -8.05 -20.70 4.41
N LYS A 122 -9.12 -19.88 4.21
CA LYS A 122 -10.41 -20.39 3.72
C LYS A 122 -11.14 -19.32 2.92
N LEU A 123 -11.82 -19.72 1.86
CA LEU A 123 -12.76 -18.91 1.11
C LEU A 123 -14.03 -19.72 0.83
N ASN A 124 -15.19 -19.14 1.16
CA ASN A 124 -16.49 -19.66 0.80
C ASN A 124 -17.00 -18.87 -0.41
N VAL A 125 -16.68 -19.31 -1.62
CA VAL A 125 -17.14 -18.69 -2.86
C VAL A 125 -18.39 -19.41 -3.34
N ILE A 126 -19.44 -18.68 -3.63
CA ILE A 126 -20.75 -19.25 -4.04
C ILE A 126 -20.67 -19.85 -5.46
N ASP A 127 -19.73 -19.37 -6.28
CA ASP A 127 -19.52 -19.87 -7.64
C ASP A 127 -18.46 -20.98 -7.61
N SER A 128 -18.88 -22.20 -7.89
CA SER A 128 -18.25 -23.45 -7.49
C SER A 128 -16.90 -23.79 -8.14
N ASP A 129 -16.45 -23.10 -9.18
CA ASP A 129 -15.23 -23.45 -9.91
C ASP A 129 -14.03 -22.53 -9.63
N ALA A 130 -14.23 -21.38 -8.98
CA ALA A 130 -13.18 -20.45 -8.68
C ALA A 130 -12.85 -20.44 -7.18
N ASN A 131 -11.72 -21.03 -6.79
CA ASN A 131 -11.17 -20.97 -5.42
C ASN A 131 -10.58 -19.59 -5.08
N PHE A 132 -11.08 -18.51 -5.70
CA PHE A 132 -10.58 -17.16 -5.51
C PHE A 132 -11.65 -16.08 -5.74
N VAL A 133 -11.45 -14.92 -5.14
CA VAL A 133 -12.25 -13.70 -5.35
C VAL A 133 -11.39 -12.67 -6.05
N GLN A 134 -11.83 -12.15 -7.19
CA GLN A 134 -11.14 -11.09 -7.90
C GLN A 134 -11.27 -9.76 -7.13
N THR A 135 -10.16 -9.04 -7.02
CA THR A 135 -10.06 -7.72 -6.37
C THR A 135 -9.04 -6.84 -7.09
N GLY A 136 -8.71 -5.67 -6.55
CA GLY A 136 -7.75 -4.77 -7.18
C GLY A 136 -8.29 -4.21 -8.48
N ALA A 137 -9.48 -3.60 -8.42
CA ALA A 137 -10.10 -2.97 -9.57
C ALA A 137 -9.28 -1.77 -10.06
N ILE A 138 -9.05 -1.73 -11.37
CA ILE A 138 -8.49 -0.57 -12.04
C ILE A 138 -9.67 0.34 -12.43
N SER A 139 -9.84 1.43 -11.69
CA SER A 139 -10.94 2.39 -11.89
C SER A 139 -11.06 2.84 -13.34
N GLY A 140 -12.28 2.84 -13.87
CA GLY A 140 -12.58 3.25 -15.24
C GLY A 140 -12.38 2.18 -16.32
N THR A 141 -11.82 1.00 -15.99
CA THR A 141 -11.57 -0.08 -16.96
C THR A 141 -12.50 -1.28 -16.82
N GLY A 142 -13.13 -1.45 -15.65
CA GLY A 142 -13.87 -2.68 -15.29
C GLY A 142 -12.97 -3.91 -15.13
N LYS A 143 -11.65 -3.74 -15.06
CA LYS A 143 -10.65 -4.81 -14.96
C LYS A 143 -10.11 -4.93 -13.54
N THR A 144 -9.70 -6.14 -13.16
CA THR A 144 -9.09 -6.47 -11.87
C THR A 144 -7.75 -7.16 -12.08
N VAL A 145 -6.77 -6.87 -11.23
CA VAL A 145 -5.40 -7.41 -11.34
C VAL A 145 -4.91 -8.09 -10.06
N GLN A 146 -5.77 -8.24 -9.06
CA GLN A 146 -5.47 -8.92 -7.79
C GLN A 146 -6.52 -9.97 -7.47
N VAL A 147 -6.19 -10.88 -6.55
CA VAL A 147 -7.11 -11.91 -6.05
C VAL A 147 -6.94 -12.11 -4.55
N PHE A 148 -8.02 -12.54 -3.92
CA PHE A 148 -8.01 -13.31 -2.69
C PHE A 148 -8.10 -14.78 -3.05
N MET A 149 -7.11 -15.58 -2.68
CA MET A 149 -7.02 -17.00 -3.01
C MET A 149 -6.49 -17.78 -1.80
N VAL A 150 -7.05 -18.95 -1.54
CA VAL A 150 -6.58 -19.83 -0.45
C VAL A 150 -5.11 -20.21 -0.67
N GLY A 151 -4.33 -20.19 0.40
CA GLY A 151 -2.89 -20.44 0.37
C GLY A 151 -2.05 -19.27 -0.15
N GLN A 152 -2.68 -18.10 -0.39
CA GLN A 152 -2.00 -16.90 -0.87
C GLN A 152 -2.15 -15.75 0.13
N ARG A 153 -1.21 -14.80 0.03
CA ARG A 153 -1.32 -13.55 0.76
C ARG A 153 -2.45 -12.71 0.18
N PRO A 154 -3.18 -11.94 1.01
CA PRO A 154 -4.18 -10.99 0.51
C PRO A 154 -3.59 -10.05 -0.54
N TYR A 155 -4.41 -9.66 -1.51
CA TYR A 155 -4.01 -8.78 -2.62
C TYR A 155 -2.85 -9.33 -3.46
N THR A 156 -2.79 -10.67 -3.62
CA THR A 156 -1.87 -11.31 -4.57
C THR A 156 -2.24 -10.92 -5.99
N PHE A 157 -1.24 -10.53 -6.78
CA PHE A 157 -1.46 -10.14 -8.18
C PHE A 157 -1.82 -11.36 -9.04
N TYR A 158 -2.81 -11.15 -9.92
CA TYR A 158 -3.38 -12.15 -10.82
C TYR A 158 -3.23 -11.67 -12.26
N LEU A 159 -2.14 -12.07 -12.89
CA LEU A 159 -1.64 -11.51 -14.14
C LEU A 159 -1.22 -12.63 -15.11
N ALA A 160 -1.10 -12.30 -16.40
CA ALA A 160 -0.53 -13.16 -17.39
C ALA A 160 1.00 -13.02 -17.43
N LYS A 161 1.72 -14.13 -17.53
CA LYS A 161 3.18 -14.15 -17.55
C LYS A 161 3.69 -13.73 -18.92
N GLN A 162 4.40 -12.59 -18.98
CA GLN A 162 4.96 -12.06 -20.22
C GLN A 162 5.97 -13.02 -20.84
N ALA A 163 5.90 -13.20 -22.17
CA ALA A 163 6.93 -13.87 -22.93
C ALA A 163 8.01 -12.87 -23.38
N TYR A 164 9.27 -13.35 -23.45
CA TYR A 164 10.43 -12.54 -23.84
C TYR A 164 11.18 -13.22 -24.99
N ASP A 165 11.81 -12.42 -25.83
CA ASP A 165 12.75 -12.90 -26.85
C ASP A 165 14.11 -13.27 -26.24
N ASP A 166 15.02 -13.80 -27.07
CA ASP A 166 16.37 -14.22 -26.67
C ASP A 166 17.24 -13.05 -26.14
N ASN A 167 16.86 -11.82 -26.43
CA ASN A 167 17.53 -10.60 -25.96
C ASN A 167 16.91 -10.06 -24.65
N GLY A 168 15.88 -10.72 -24.11
CA GLY A 168 15.16 -10.30 -22.92
C GLY A 168 14.16 -9.16 -23.17
N LYS A 169 13.79 -8.89 -24.43
CA LYS A 169 12.77 -7.92 -24.77
C LYS A 169 11.38 -8.58 -24.71
N PRO A 170 10.36 -7.92 -24.09
CA PRO A 170 9.01 -8.48 -24.03
C PRO A 170 8.39 -8.56 -25.44
N ILE A 171 7.75 -9.69 -25.74
CA ILE A 171 7.04 -9.91 -27.01
C ILE A 171 5.59 -9.51 -26.82
N GLU A 172 5.15 -8.49 -27.54
CA GLU A 172 3.80 -7.96 -27.46
C GLU A 172 2.74 -9.05 -27.74
N GLY A 173 1.71 -9.12 -26.87
CA GLY A 173 0.58 -10.03 -27.02
C GLY A 173 0.95 -11.51 -26.91
N GLN A 174 2.13 -11.85 -26.38
CA GLN A 174 2.55 -13.23 -26.19
C GLN A 174 2.82 -13.52 -24.71
N TYR A 175 2.25 -14.62 -24.23
CA TYR A 175 2.29 -14.99 -22.82
C TYR A 175 2.70 -16.45 -22.66
N VAL A 176 3.45 -16.73 -21.59
CA VAL A 176 3.85 -18.08 -21.21
C VAL A 176 2.67 -18.78 -20.56
N GLN A 177 2.26 -19.91 -21.14
CA GLN A 177 1.16 -20.73 -20.65
C GLN A 177 1.60 -21.66 -19.51
N PRO A 178 0.68 -22.26 -18.72
CA PRO A 178 1.01 -23.20 -17.65
C PRO A 178 1.84 -24.41 -18.10
N ASP A 179 1.71 -24.85 -19.35
CA ASP A 179 2.49 -25.95 -19.95
C ASP A 179 3.87 -25.50 -20.48
N GLY A 180 4.21 -24.21 -20.32
CA GLY A 180 5.46 -23.61 -20.79
C GLY A 180 5.43 -23.16 -22.25
N SER A 181 4.36 -23.41 -23.00
CA SER A 181 4.21 -22.91 -24.37
C SER A 181 4.00 -21.39 -24.38
N ILE A 182 4.22 -20.76 -25.52
CA ILE A 182 3.96 -19.32 -25.73
C ILE A 182 2.77 -19.19 -26.67
N SER A 183 1.79 -18.39 -26.26
CA SER A 183 0.61 -18.09 -27.07
C SER A 183 0.06 -16.69 -26.78
N ALA A 184 -0.86 -16.24 -27.67
CA ALA A 184 -1.55 -14.96 -27.49
C ALA A 184 -2.68 -15.00 -26.45
N THR A 185 -2.92 -16.15 -25.81
CA THR A 185 -3.96 -16.27 -24.78
C THR A 185 -3.48 -15.66 -23.45
N GLU A 186 -4.22 -14.70 -22.93
CA GLU A 186 -3.96 -14.05 -21.62
C GLU A 186 -4.37 -14.97 -20.46
N THR A 187 -3.72 -16.13 -20.30
CA THR A 187 -3.97 -16.99 -19.14
C THR A 187 -3.36 -16.37 -17.90
N LYS A 188 -4.23 -15.91 -17.00
CA LYS A 188 -3.82 -15.28 -15.73
C LYS A 188 -3.56 -16.33 -14.66
N TYR A 189 -2.61 -16.06 -13.78
CA TYR A 189 -2.24 -16.89 -12.64
C TYR A 189 -1.90 -16.05 -11.43
N ALA A 190 -2.00 -16.63 -10.23
CA ALA A 190 -1.55 -16.01 -9.00
C ALA A 190 -0.01 -15.95 -8.99
N THR A 191 0.54 -14.76 -8.96
CA THR A 191 1.98 -14.54 -9.12
C THR A 191 2.80 -14.85 -7.86
N ASN A 192 2.17 -15.18 -6.73
CA ASN A 192 2.77 -15.25 -5.38
C ASN A 192 3.42 -13.93 -4.94
N LYS A 193 3.04 -12.82 -5.56
CA LYS A 193 3.49 -11.46 -5.28
C LYS A 193 2.30 -10.65 -4.82
N SER A 194 2.37 -10.11 -3.59
CA SER A 194 1.29 -9.33 -2.98
C SER A 194 1.62 -7.84 -2.93
N ALA A 195 0.58 -7.01 -2.90
CA ALA A 195 0.70 -5.59 -2.66
C ALA A 195 1.12 -5.27 -1.21
N LEU A 196 0.88 -6.19 -0.27
CA LEU A 196 1.19 -5.96 1.14
C LEU A 196 2.68 -6.20 1.43
N PRO A 197 3.35 -5.26 2.11
CA PRO A 197 4.71 -5.48 2.61
C PRO A 197 4.79 -6.64 3.60
N THR A 198 5.94 -7.35 3.60
CA THR A 198 6.27 -8.34 4.62
C THR A 198 7.07 -7.73 5.75
N SER A 199 7.71 -6.59 5.52
CA SER A 199 8.58 -5.98 6.52
C SER A 199 8.39 -4.47 6.52
N TYR A 200 8.40 -3.90 7.72
CA TYR A 200 8.36 -2.46 7.96
C TYR A 200 9.54 -2.07 8.83
N LEU A 201 10.13 -0.94 8.53
CA LEU A 201 11.24 -0.36 9.29
C LEU A 201 10.91 1.09 9.60
N GLY A 202 11.00 1.46 10.87
CA GLY A 202 10.96 2.85 11.30
C GLY A 202 12.24 3.21 12.02
N PHE A 203 12.75 4.41 11.80
CA PHE A 203 13.89 4.90 12.56
C PHE A 203 13.73 6.36 12.93
N ASN A 204 14.30 6.73 14.05
CA ASN A 204 14.45 8.11 14.46
C ASN A 204 15.78 8.31 15.18
N THR A 205 16.35 9.48 15.06
CA THR A 205 17.54 9.85 15.82
C THR A 205 17.50 11.33 16.17
N GLN A 206 17.94 11.65 17.35
CA GLN A 206 18.05 13.03 17.82
C GLN A 206 19.40 13.25 18.53
N LEU A 207 20.10 14.28 18.11
CA LEU A 207 21.34 14.71 18.69
C LEU A 207 21.19 16.13 19.26
N THR A 208 21.44 16.26 20.55
CA THR A 208 21.45 17.58 21.23
C THR A 208 22.87 17.92 21.63
N TYR A 209 23.30 19.13 21.29
CA TYR A 209 24.58 19.69 21.74
C TYR A 209 24.37 21.09 22.30
N LYS A 210 24.46 21.24 23.61
CA LYS A 210 24.15 22.52 24.28
C LYS A 210 22.78 23.04 23.86
N ASN A 211 22.77 24.14 23.08
CA ASN A 211 21.55 24.80 22.61
C ASN A 211 21.11 24.32 21.21
N TRP A 212 21.88 23.46 20.57
CA TRP A 212 21.54 22.88 19.26
C TRP A 212 20.80 21.56 19.42
N ASP A 213 19.82 21.33 18.57
CA ASP A 213 19.17 20.03 18.39
C ASP A 213 19.07 19.69 16.91
N PHE A 214 19.38 18.45 16.57
CA PHE A 214 19.28 17.91 15.23
C PHE A 214 18.48 16.58 15.31
N ALA A 215 17.51 16.40 14.41
CA ALA A 215 16.73 15.19 14.34
C ALA A 215 16.52 14.72 12.92
N ILE A 216 16.50 13.40 12.75
CA ILE A 216 16.14 12.72 11.50
C ILE A 216 15.13 11.63 11.85
N SER A 217 14.11 11.47 11.00
CA SER A 217 13.20 10.32 11.05
C SER A 217 12.91 9.81 9.65
N GLY A 218 12.57 8.53 9.58
CA GLY A 218 12.25 7.89 8.33
C GLY A 218 11.63 6.52 8.52
N HIS A 219 11.13 5.97 7.42
CA HIS A 219 10.52 4.65 7.41
C HIS A 219 10.79 3.90 6.10
N GLY A 220 10.54 2.61 6.10
CA GLY A 220 10.64 1.78 4.91
C GLY A 220 9.63 0.64 4.93
N ALA A 221 9.29 0.15 3.77
CA ALA A 221 8.48 -1.04 3.58
C ALA A 221 9.10 -1.93 2.50
N PHE A 222 9.07 -3.25 2.73
CA PHE A 222 9.78 -4.22 1.90
C PHE A 222 8.95 -5.48 1.71
N GLY A 223 9.19 -6.18 0.60
CA GLY A 223 8.54 -7.43 0.24
C GLY A 223 7.19 -7.26 -0.44
N ASN A 224 6.78 -6.03 -0.73
CA ASN A 224 5.59 -5.73 -1.52
C ASN A 224 5.91 -5.53 -3.00
N TYR A 225 4.86 -5.63 -3.80
CA TYR A 225 4.90 -5.35 -5.23
C TYR A 225 3.87 -4.28 -5.58
N VAL A 226 4.14 -3.57 -6.66
CA VAL A 226 3.26 -2.54 -7.22
C VAL A 226 3.05 -2.83 -8.70
N TYR A 227 1.80 -2.89 -9.11
CA TYR A 227 1.41 -2.91 -10.50
C TYR A 227 1.39 -1.48 -11.04
N ASN A 228 2.34 -1.17 -11.93
CA ASN A 228 2.50 0.15 -12.52
C ASN A 228 1.50 0.33 -13.67
N TYR A 229 0.25 0.66 -13.30
CA TYR A 229 -0.80 0.86 -14.30
C TYR A 229 -0.54 2.09 -15.17
N VAL A 230 0.08 3.15 -14.61
CA VAL A 230 0.47 4.34 -15.40
C VAL A 230 1.36 3.94 -16.58
N ALA A 231 2.25 2.96 -16.39
CA ALA A 231 3.08 2.43 -17.47
C ALA A 231 2.32 1.44 -18.36
N ALA A 232 1.42 0.63 -17.79
CA ALA A 232 0.62 -0.37 -18.52
C ALA A 232 -0.44 0.28 -19.44
N ASP A 233 -0.93 1.44 -19.06
CA ASP A 233 -1.90 2.22 -19.84
C ASP A 233 -1.26 2.96 -21.03
N GLN A 234 0.08 2.99 -21.09
CA GLN A 234 0.80 3.69 -22.14
C GLN A 234 1.51 2.72 -23.10
N TYR A 235 1.25 2.90 -24.38
CA TYR A 235 1.82 2.15 -25.48
C TYR A 235 2.15 3.11 -26.63
N VAL A 236 2.88 2.69 -27.66
CA VAL A 236 3.38 3.58 -28.70
C VAL A 236 2.24 4.32 -29.41
N GLN A 237 1.14 3.63 -29.71
CA GLN A 237 0.00 4.26 -30.38
C GLN A 237 -0.78 5.23 -29.47
N SER A 238 -0.64 5.17 -28.13
CA SER A 238 -1.30 6.11 -27.22
C SER A 238 -0.79 7.55 -27.32
N VAL A 239 0.29 7.78 -28.09
CA VAL A 239 0.71 9.13 -28.52
C VAL A 239 -0.40 9.85 -29.30
N TYR A 240 -1.21 9.09 -30.05
CA TYR A 240 -2.30 9.65 -30.82
C TYR A 240 -3.62 9.50 -30.04
N SER A 241 -4.19 10.62 -29.63
CA SER A 241 -5.54 10.58 -29.04
C SER A 241 -6.59 10.37 -30.13
N ASP A 242 -7.76 9.81 -29.74
CA ASP A 242 -8.92 9.67 -30.63
C ASP A 242 -9.43 11.00 -31.19
N GLN A 243 -8.99 12.12 -30.59
CA GLN A 243 -9.33 13.48 -31.04
C GLN A 243 -8.27 14.11 -31.96
N GLY A 244 -7.29 13.34 -32.40
CA GLY A 244 -6.23 13.80 -33.30
C GLY A 244 -5.14 14.66 -32.63
N ASN A 245 -5.10 14.73 -31.32
CA ASN A 245 -4.08 15.44 -30.56
C ASN A 245 -2.94 14.49 -30.18
N PHE A 246 -1.73 15.03 -30.05
CA PHE A 246 -0.59 14.27 -29.52
C PHE A 246 -0.60 14.31 -27.99
N SER A 247 -0.34 13.16 -27.37
CA SER A 247 -0.16 13.00 -25.94
C SER A 247 1.29 12.68 -25.61
N ASN A 248 1.77 13.13 -24.45
CA ASN A 248 3.04 12.66 -23.92
C ASN A 248 2.91 11.24 -23.40
N ILE A 249 3.91 10.41 -23.69
CA ILE A 249 4.03 9.05 -23.15
C ILE A 249 5.29 8.92 -22.30
N LEU A 250 5.31 7.96 -21.40
CA LEU A 250 6.46 7.67 -20.56
C LEU A 250 7.65 7.23 -21.43
N ARG A 251 8.84 7.69 -21.07
CA ARG A 251 10.08 7.33 -21.78
C ARG A 251 10.30 5.81 -21.83
N ARG A 252 9.92 5.09 -20.77
CA ARG A 252 10.06 3.63 -20.69
C ARG A 252 9.16 2.85 -21.68
N THR A 253 8.13 3.48 -22.25
CA THR A 253 7.34 2.86 -23.33
C THR A 253 8.22 2.46 -24.52
N LYS A 254 9.38 3.12 -24.70
CA LYS A 254 10.38 2.73 -25.71
C LYS A 254 11.07 1.40 -25.37
N ASP A 255 11.19 1.07 -24.08
CA ASP A 255 11.89 -0.14 -23.63
C ASP A 255 11.06 -1.38 -23.94
N SER A 256 9.73 -1.34 -23.70
CA SER A 256 8.81 -2.40 -24.11
C SER A 256 8.59 -2.41 -25.62
N GLY A 257 8.44 -1.26 -26.23
CA GLY A 257 8.09 -1.08 -27.65
C GLY A 257 6.69 -1.54 -27.98
N PHE A 258 5.83 -1.78 -26.98
CA PHE A 258 4.45 -2.22 -27.21
C PHE A 258 3.66 -1.20 -28.02
N GLN A 259 3.03 -1.66 -29.09
CA GLN A 259 2.17 -0.85 -29.94
C GLN A 259 0.76 -0.72 -29.36
N ASN A 260 0.29 -1.75 -28.63
CA ASN A 260 -1.02 -1.83 -28.02
C ASN A 260 -0.93 -2.06 -26.52
N GLN A 261 -1.99 -1.72 -25.80
CA GLN A 261 -2.08 -1.92 -24.36
C GLN A 261 -1.96 -3.41 -23.98
N GLN A 262 -1.12 -3.69 -22.97
CA GLN A 262 -0.87 -5.04 -22.44
C GLN A 262 -1.30 -5.09 -20.97
N LEU A 263 -2.60 -4.87 -20.72
CA LEU A 263 -3.15 -4.60 -19.40
C LEU A 263 -2.91 -5.70 -18.35
N TYR A 264 -2.86 -6.95 -18.76
CA TYR A 264 -2.69 -8.05 -17.82
C TYR A 264 -1.27 -8.59 -17.74
N SER A 265 -0.31 -7.99 -18.45
CA SER A 265 1.08 -8.42 -18.44
C SER A 265 1.75 -8.19 -17.08
N ASP A 266 2.43 -9.22 -16.55
CA ASP A 266 3.27 -9.10 -15.36
C ASP A 266 4.57 -8.31 -15.59
N TYR A 267 4.84 -7.88 -16.83
CA TYR A 267 5.91 -6.93 -17.17
C TYR A 267 5.84 -5.63 -16.36
N PHE A 268 4.64 -5.20 -16.02
CA PHE A 268 4.40 -3.97 -15.26
C PHE A 268 4.34 -4.19 -13.75
N LEU A 269 4.58 -5.42 -13.28
CA LEU A 269 4.61 -5.74 -11.85
C LEU A 269 6.02 -5.55 -11.30
N GLU A 270 6.23 -4.53 -10.51
CA GLU A 270 7.53 -4.11 -9.98
C GLU A 270 7.63 -4.32 -8.47
N LYS A 271 8.87 -4.42 -7.95
CA LYS A 271 9.09 -4.40 -6.50
C LYS A 271 8.78 -3.00 -5.95
N GLY A 272 7.91 -2.94 -4.94
CA GLY A 272 7.51 -1.72 -4.26
C GLY A 272 8.39 -1.37 -3.05
N ASN A 273 9.53 -2.04 -2.86
CA ASN A 273 10.43 -1.79 -1.73
C ASN A 273 10.92 -0.35 -1.73
N PHE A 274 10.90 0.27 -0.55
CA PHE A 274 11.46 1.61 -0.40
C PHE A 274 11.98 1.87 1.00
N PHE A 275 12.83 2.87 1.10
CA PHE A 275 13.25 3.51 2.34
C PHE A 275 13.16 5.03 2.15
N ARG A 276 12.49 5.72 3.07
CA ARG A 276 12.23 7.15 3.00
C ARG A 276 12.81 7.87 4.20
N ILE A 277 13.50 8.98 3.96
CA ILE A 277 13.80 9.98 4.98
C ILE A 277 12.64 10.97 4.98
N ASP A 278 11.84 10.91 6.03
CA ASP A 278 10.60 11.70 6.13
C ASP A 278 10.88 13.13 6.53
N ASN A 279 11.73 13.28 7.55
CA ASN A 279 11.97 14.57 8.16
C ASN A 279 13.42 14.73 8.61
N ILE A 280 13.98 15.92 8.37
CA ILE A 280 15.23 16.41 8.97
C ILE A 280 14.93 17.76 9.60
N SER A 281 15.37 17.96 10.84
CA SER A 281 15.26 19.25 11.50
C SER A 281 16.53 19.65 12.22
N LEU A 282 16.80 20.96 12.23
CA LEU A 282 17.90 21.58 12.96
C LEU A 282 17.35 22.76 13.74
N GLY A 283 17.46 22.69 15.07
CA GLY A 283 17.00 23.71 15.99
C GLY A 283 18.15 24.40 16.75
N TYR A 284 17.94 25.65 17.11
CA TYR A 284 18.78 26.38 18.03
C TYR A 284 17.93 27.15 19.03
N THR A 285 18.23 26.99 20.32
CA THR A 285 17.53 27.66 21.42
C THR A 285 18.38 28.79 22.02
N PHE A 286 17.95 30.02 21.83
CA PHE A 286 18.48 31.19 22.51
C PHE A 286 17.86 31.22 23.92
N GLN A 287 18.69 31.07 24.93
CA GLN A 287 18.25 31.10 26.33
C GLN A 287 18.49 32.49 26.93
N LYS A 288 17.77 32.79 28.02
CA LYS A 288 17.96 34.02 28.81
C LYS A 288 17.78 35.32 28.01
N LEU A 289 16.78 35.35 27.16
CA LEU A 289 16.33 36.58 26.52
C LEU A 289 15.56 37.44 27.53
N TRP A 290 15.52 38.77 27.32
CA TRP A 290 14.73 39.74 28.10
C TRP A 290 14.73 39.48 29.61
N ASN A 291 15.83 39.80 30.29
CA ASN A 291 16.06 39.62 31.74
C ASN A 291 16.13 38.19 32.24
N GLY A 292 16.36 37.24 31.36
CA GLY A 292 16.68 35.86 31.75
C GLY A 292 15.50 34.91 31.93
N SER A 293 14.27 35.37 31.71
CA SER A 293 13.05 34.54 31.88
C SER A 293 12.52 33.91 30.59
N SER A 294 12.94 34.40 29.41
CA SER A 294 12.40 33.98 28.12
C SER A 294 13.42 33.20 27.28
N SER A 295 12.93 32.33 26.43
CA SER A 295 13.75 31.63 25.43
C SER A 295 13.09 31.65 24.05
N LEU A 296 13.90 31.76 23.01
CA LEU A 296 13.46 31.67 21.61
C LEU A 296 14.12 30.46 20.95
N ARG A 297 13.33 29.54 20.46
CA ARG A 297 13.83 28.44 19.62
C ARG A 297 13.48 28.68 18.17
N LEU A 298 14.52 28.70 17.31
CA LEU A 298 14.39 28.71 15.86
C LEU A 298 14.65 27.31 15.35
N THR A 299 13.81 26.84 14.42
CA THR A 299 13.95 25.51 13.81
C THR A 299 13.82 25.60 12.31
N LEU A 300 14.81 25.04 11.60
CA LEU A 300 14.74 24.72 10.18
C LEU A 300 14.29 23.27 10.03
N GLY A 301 13.33 23.01 9.14
CA GLY A 301 12.82 21.68 8.87
C GLY A 301 12.72 21.42 7.38
N VAL A 302 12.94 20.16 7.00
CA VAL A 302 12.68 19.65 5.65
C VAL A 302 11.87 18.38 5.78
N GLN A 303 10.73 18.33 5.11
CA GLN A 303 9.87 17.14 5.03
C GLN A 303 9.93 16.51 3.64
N ASN A 304 9.68 15.21 3.56
CA ASN A 304 9.81 14.39 2.35
C ASN A 304 11.19 14.58 1.69
N VAL A 305 12.23 14.29 2.47
CA VAL A 305 13.62 14.63 2.13
C VAL A 305 14.12 13.81 0.95
N ALA A 306 13.98 12.48 1.03
CA ALA A 306 14.44 11.57 -0.02
C ALA A 306 13.72 10.22 0.10
N THR A 307 13.47 9.58 -1.05
CA THR A 307 12.97 8.20 -1.15
C THR A 307 13.96 7.38 -1.95
N PHE A 308 14.40 6.25 -1.39
CA PHE A 308 15.29 5.30 -2.03
C PHE A 308 14.46 4.09 -2.43
N THR A 309 14.36 3.81 -3.73
CA THR A 309 13.53 2.74 -4.28
C THR A 309 14.05 2.31 -5.64
N GLY A 310 13.77 1.06 -6.01
CA GLY A 310 13.92 0.57 -7.39
C GLY A 310 12.64 0.64 -8.21
N TYR A 311 11.54 1.12 -7.62
CA TYR A 311 10.27 1.32 -8.32
C TYR A 311 10.40 2.44 -9.35
N SER A 312 9.86 2.23 -10.55
CA SER A 312 10.04 3.16 -11.67
C SER A 312 8.99 4.27 -11.74
N GLY A 313 7.90 4.16 -10.98
CA GLY A 313 6.86 5.19 -10.88
C GLY A 313 7.24 6.35 -9.95
N ILE A 314 6.29 7.23 -9.71
CA ILE A 314 6.51 8.48 -8.95
C ILE A 314 6.73 8.21 -7.46
N ASP A 315 5.91 7.35 -6.87
CA ASP A 315 5.97 7.01 -5.44
C ASP A 315 5.69 5.51 -5.24
N PRO A 316 6.59 4.74 -4.57
CA PRO A 316 6.39 3.32 -4.31
C PRO A 316 5.37 3.04 -3.20
N GLU A 317 5.02 4.03 -2.38
CA GLU A 317 4.13 3.88 -1.24
C GLU A 317 2.67 3.98 -1.67
N ILE A 318 2.19 2.91 -2.31
CA ILE A 318 0.83 2.80 -2.84
C ILE A 318 0.10 1.71 -2.08
N TYR A 319 -0.85 2.11 -1.25
CA TYR A 319 -1.59 1.19 -0.37
C TYR A 319 -2.33 0.07 -1.13
N SER A 320 -2.95 0.40 -2.25
CA SER A 320 -3.65 -0.59 -3.10
C SER A 320 -2.70 -1.53 -3.85
N GLY A 321 -1.42 -1.18 -3.96
CA GLY A 321 -0.46 -1.82 -4.85
C GLY A 321 -0.70 -1.55 -6.34
N ILE A 322 -1.63 -0.69 -6.71
CA ILE A 322 -1.94 -0.35 -8.09
C ILE A 322 -1.68 1.14 -8.30
N ASP A 323 -0.62 1.46 -9.06
CA ASP A 323 -0.26 2.84 -9.39
C ASP A 323 -1.05 3.33 -10.58
N LYS A 324 -2.15 4.02 -10.30
CA LYS A 324 -3.00 4.61 -11.34
C LYS A 324 -2.89 6.13 -11.40
N GLU A 325 -2.93 6.79 -10.25
CA GLU A 325 -3.04 8.25 -10.16
C GLU A 325 -2.34 8.73 -8.88
N VAL A 326 -1.00 8.64 -8.84
CA VAL A 326 -0.25 9.11 -7.69
C VAL A 326 0.10 10.58 -7.85
N TYR A 327 -0.37 11.38 -6.91
CA TYR A 327 0.06 12.77 -6.81
C TYR A 327 1.44 12.84 -6.15
N PRO A 328 2.45 13.46 -6.78
CA PRO A 328 3.79 13.52 -6.23
C PRO A 328 3.79 14.30 -4.90
N ARG A 329 4.41 13.72 -3.88
CA ARG A 329 4.55 14.37 -2.56
C ARG A 329 5.56 15.52 -2.66
N PRO A 330 5.19 16.76 -2.30
CA PRO A 330 6.11 17.88 -2.34
C PRO A 330 7.17 17.77 -1.24
N ARG A 331 8.38 18.25 -1.52
CA ARG A 331 9.36 18.54 -0.48
C ARG A 331 9.02 19.87 0.15
N VAL A 332 8.90 19.91 1.49
CA VAL A 332 8.50 21.10 2.22
C VAL A 332 9.65 21.58 3.07
N PHE A 333 9.99 22.85 2.91
CA PHE A 333 10.97 23.56 3.75
C PHE A 333 10.20 24.46 4.72
N SER A 334 10.54 24.41 6.00
CA SER A 334 9.90 25.19 7.04
C SER A 334 10.91 25.93 7.90
N LEU A 335 10.57 27.13 8.31
CA LEU A 335 11.23 27.89 9.35
C LEU A 335 10.20 28.16 10.45
N SER A 336 10.51 27.76 11.67
CA SER A 336 9.63 27.95 12.83
C SER A 336 10.33 28.74 13.92
N ALA A 337 9.60 29.59 14.60
CA ALA A 337 10.05 30.32 15.78
C ALA A 337 9.08 30.03 16.95
N ASN A 338 9.60 29.56 18.06
CA ASN A 338 8.84 29.29 19.28
C ASN A 338 9.42 30.14 20.41
N LEU A 339 8.58 31.00 20.98
CA LEU A 339 8.93 31.92 22.04
C LEU A 339 8.24 31.49 23.35
N ASN A 340 9.02 31.24 24.38
CA ASN A 340 8.55 30.92 25.74
C ASN A 340 8.90 32.09 26.66
N PHE A 341 7.91 32.52 27.48
CA PHE A 341 8.03 33.62 28.42
C PHE A 341 8.17 33.14 29.85
#